data_76f13ba7363d1b1b7a1f17d7dad74217
#
_entry.id   76f13ba7363d1b1b7a1f17d7dad74217
#
_cell.length_a   1.000
_cell.length_b   1.000
_cell.length_c   1.000
_cell.angle_alpha   90.00
_cell.angle_beta   90.00
_cell.angle_gamma   90.00
#
_symmetry.space_group_name_H-M   'P 1'
#
loop_
_entity.id
_entity.type
_entity.pdbx_description
1 polymer ?
#
loop_
_entity_poly.entity_id
_entity_poly.type
_entity_poly.pdbx_seq_one_letter_code
_entity_poly.pdbx_strand_id
1 'polypeptide(L)'
;MQLGASVNRLFNDRTNTPANIDRQLRALQQTGATIARSDALWEAAEPSPPIRGVHRYDWTFDDLVAGSLAAHALRWLPIIDYSPSWTQSIPGRDHSPPRSASDYAAYAAALAARYGPGGSFWSAHRSLVARPADIYEIWNEPDNPAFWARSPDPARYAELYLLAHQAIKRVDPRSHVVVGGLTKPRSFLAAMLTDRPELRGQLDGVGIHPYGPDPSTVVDNIRSARLALRSLGTGGVVLYVTEFGWTTHPKGALNWLPERLRPGYIERTLAELGHLDCGVPAALVYTWVTPERDLSNREDWFGINSPGGGATPDAAAFASGLRQATAPGPQVRLCSGG
;
A
#
# COMPACT_ATOMS: atom_id res chain seq x y z
N MET A 1 12.93 10.22 -0.72
CA MET A 1 12.09 9.02 -0.73
C MET A 1 11.42 8.87 0.62
N GLN A 2 10.13 8.49 0.66
CA GLN A 2 9.41 8.13 1.89
C GLN A 2 9.58 6.63 2.14
N LEU A 3 9.91 6.24 3.36
CA LEU A 3 10.15 4.85 3.73
C LEU A 3 9.30 4.46 4.94
N GLY A 4 8.77 3.26 4.91
CA GLY A 4 7.89 2.78 5.96
C GLY A 4 7.54 1.30 5.85
N ALA A 5 6.41 0.95 6.44
CA ALA A 5 5.91 -0.43 6.44
C ALA A 5 4.39 -0.48 6.33
N SER A 6 3.87 -1.61 5.88
CA SER A 6 2.45 -1.94 6.00
C SER A 6 2.10 -2.21 7.46
N VAL A 7 0.93 -1.73 7.89
CA VAL A 7 0.44 -1.87 9.27
C VAL A 7 -1.01 -2.40 9.32
N ASN A 8 -1.51 -2.97 8.22
CA ASN A 8 -2.86 -3.51 8.09
C ASN A 8 -3.24 -4.41 9.27
N ARG A 9 -2.37 -5.39 9.59
CA ARG A 9 -2.60 -6.36 10.67
C ARG A 9 -2.75 -5.71 12.04
N LEU A 10 -2.15 -4.54 12.23
CA LEU A 10 -2.25 -3.80 13.49
C LEU A 10 -3.68 -3.29 13.75
N PHE A 11 -4.39 -2.89 12.69
CA PHE A 11 -5.74 -2.36 12.79
C PHE A 11 -6.82 -3.40 12.51
N ASN A 12 -6.56 -4.36 11.62
CA ASN A 12 -7.55 -5.39 11.23
C ASN A 12 -7.63 -6.53 12.24
N ASP A 13 -6.60 -6.80 13.03
CA ASP A 13 -6.65 -7.80 14.09
C ASP A 13 -7.33 -7.21 15.34
N ARG A 14 -8.58 -7.58 15.55
CA ARG A 14 -9.42 -7.14 16.69
C ARG A 14 -8.84 -7.49 18.07
N THR A 15 -7.80 -8.30 18.14
CA THR A 15 -7.09 -8.59 19.41
C THR A 15 -6.10 -7.50 19.79
N ASN A 16 -5.78 -6.59 18.89
CA ASN A 16 -4.92 -5.45 19.19
C ASN A 16 -5.67 -4.42 20.04
N THR A 17 -5.11 -4.10 21.19
CA THR A 17 -5.61 -3.04 22.06
C THR A 17 -5.07 -1.67 21.62
N PRO A 18 -5.75 -0.56 21.97
CA PRO A 18 -5.21 0.79 21.71
C PRO A 18 -3.79 0.99 22.27
N ALA A 19 -3.49 0.42 23.44
CA ALA A 19 -2.15 0.48 24.03
C ALA A 19 -1.09 -0.31 23.21
N ASN A 20 -1.50 -1.42 22.57
CA ASN A 20 -0.60 -2.15 21.67
C ASN A 20 -0.38 -1.36 20.37
N ILE A 21 -1.43 -0.80 19.79
CA ILE A 21 -1.35 0.05 18.59
C ILE A 21 -0.39 1.21 18.85
N ASP A 22 -0.55 1.95 19.95
CA ASP A 22 0.33 3.07 20.33
C ASP A 22 1.79 2.62 20.46
N ARG A 23 2.05 1.51 21.16
CA ARG A 23 3.39 0.96 21.34
C ARG A 23 4.05 0.57 20.02
N GLN A 24 3.31 -0.10 19.13
CA GLN A 24 3.79 -0.55 17.83
C GLN A 24 4.11 0.63 16.91
N LEU A 25 3.25 1.63 16.85
CA LEU A 25 3.46 2.81 16.01
C LEU A 25 4.58 3.69 16.54
N ARG A 26 4.74 3.80 17.85
CA ARG A 26 5.90 4.45 18.47
C ARG A 26 7.21 3.75 18.10
N ALA A 27 7.23 2.43 18.16
CA ALA A 27 8.41 1.65 17.75
C ALA A 27 8.71 1.84 16.25
N LEU A 28 7.70 1.83 15.38
CA LEU A 28 7.86 2.11 13.95
C LEU A 28 8.41 3.52 13.71
N GLN A 29 7.85 4.53 14.35
CA GLN A 29 8.32 5.92 14.24
C GLN A 29 9.79 6.07 14.68
N GLN A 30 10.20 5.39 15.74
CA GLN A 30 11.58 5.41 16.25
C GLN A 30 12.61 4.81 15.27
N THR A 31 12.19 3.99 14.30
CA THR A 31 13.07 3.52 13.22
C THR A 31 13.44 4.60 12.21
N GLY A 32 12.73 5.73 12.20
CA GLY A 32 12.84 6.78 11.20
C GLY A 32 11.83 6.63 10.04
N ALA A 33 10.87 5.71 10.15
CA ALA A 33 9.77 5.61 9.18
C ALA A 33 8.93 6.89 9.15
N THR A 34 8.47 7.26 7.96
CA THR A 34 7.70 8.51 7.72
C THR A 34 6.31 8.26 7.15
N ILE A 35 6.06 7.04 6.67
CA ILE A 35 4.82 6.64 6.01
C ILE A 35 4.42 5.24 6.47
N ALA A 36 3.13 4.98 6.57
CA ALA A 36 2.57 3.66 6.87
C ALA A 36 1.41 3.38 5.91
N ARG A 37 1.39 2.17 5.36
CA ARG A 37 0.34 1.68 4.46
C ARG A 37 -0.65 0.84 5.25
N SER A 38 -1.94 1.13 5.11
CA SER A 38 -3.03 0.38 5.73
C SER A 38 -4.30 0.51 4.92
N ASP A 39 -5.20 -0.46 5.11
CA ASP A 39 -6.49 -0.47 4.46
C ASP A 39 -7.35 0.73 4.88
N ALA A 40 -8.08 1.28 3.92
CA ALA A 40 -9.28 2.07 4.10
C ALA A 40 -10.44 1.18 3.67
N LEU A 41 -11.03 0.50 4.65
CA LEU A 41 -12.00 -0.56 4.39
C LEU A 41 -13.38 0.01 4.04
N TRP A 42 -13.76 -0.06 2.77
CA TRP A 42 -15.06 0.45 2.31
C TRP A 42 -16.24 -0.25 3.01
N GLU A 43 -16.17 -1.57 3.24
CA GLU A 43 -17.21 -2.30 4.01
C GLU A 43 -17.38 -1.75 5.43
N ALA A 44 -16.29 -1.33 6.08
CA ALA A 44 -16.36 -0.75 7.43
C ALA A 44 -16.96 0.66 7.39
N ALA A 45 -16.61 1.45 6.37
CA ALA A 45 -17.10 2.81 6.22
C ALA A 45 -18.55 2.87 5.70
N GLU A 46 -18.96 1.94 4.83
CA GLU A 46 -20.31 1.95 4.24
C GLU A 46 -20.91 0.54 4.16
N PRO A 47 -21.31 -0.03 5.32
CA PRO A 47 -21.85 -1.39 5.40
C PRO A 47 -23.25 -1.54 4.75
N SER A 48 -23.90 -0.44 4.38
CA SER A 48 -25.23 -0.41 3.79
C SER A 48 -25.24 0.40 2.48
N PRO A 49 -26.09 0.02 1.50
CA PRO A 49 -26.14 0.71 0.23
C PRO A 49 -26.61 2.17 0.37
N PRO A 50 -26.25 3.05 -0.57
CA PRO A 50 -26.72 4.43 -0.57
C PRO A 50 -28.24 4.51 -0.69
N ILE A 51 -28.86 5.44 0.03
CA ILE A 51 -30.31 5.66 0.00
C ILE A 51 -30.61 6.77 -1.00
N ARG A 52 -31.33 6.45 -2.07
CA ARG A 52 -31.66 7.40 -3.16
C ARG A 52 -30.40 8.07 -3.73
N GLY A 53 -29.30 7.31 -3.84
CA GLY A 53 -28.02 7.81 -4.35
C GLY A 53 -27.21 8.65 -3.35
N VAL A 54 -27.64 8.74 -2.11
CA VAL A 54 -26.91 9.46 -1.04
C VAL A 54 -26.12 8.46 -0.21
N HIS A 55 -24.80 8.54 -0.32
CA HIS A 55 -23.84 7.76 0.47
C HIS A 55 -23.75 8.29 1.91
N ARG A 56 -23.55 7.38 2.87
CA ARG A 56 -23.36 7.69 4.28
C ARG A 56 -22.24 6.84 4.83
N TYR A 57 -21.23 7.49 5.40
CA TYR A 57 -20.03 6.83 5.86
C TYR A 57 -19.91 6.88 7.38
N ASP A 58 -19.57 5.74 7.98
CA ASP A 58 -19.05 5.62 9.34
C ASP A 58 -17.52 5.63 9.29
N TRP A 59 -16.93 6.69 9.76
CA TRP A 59 -15.48 6.88 9.71
C TRP A 59 -14.73 6.35 10.95
N THR A 60 -15.41 5.60 11.82
CA THR A 60 -14.82 5.15 13.09
C THR A 60 -13.52 4.38 12.89
N PHE A 61 -13.47 3.47 11.92
CA PHE A 61 -12.26 2.69 11.61
C PHE A 61 -11.17 3.57 11.00
N ASP A 62 -11.50 4.34 9.98
CA ASP A 62 -10.52 5.18 9.27
C ASP A 62 -10.00 6.32 10.15
N ASP A 63 -10.85 6.89 11.02
CA ASP A 63 -10.45 7.89 12.03
C ASP A 63 -9.46 7.32 13.04
N LEU A 64 -9.67 6.05 13.46
CA LEU A 64 -8.71 5.34 14.33
C LEU A 64 -7.36 5.21 13.62
N VAL A 65 -7.34 4.78 12.36
CA VAL A 65 -6.10 4.63 11.59
C VAL A 65 -5.40 5.98 11.44
N ALA A 66 -6.09 6.97 10.86
CA ALA A 66 -5.52 8.29 10.58
C ALA A 66 -5.03 8.99 11.86
N GLY A 67 -5.82 8.94 12.93
CA GLY A 67 -5.48 9.54 14.23
C GLY A 67 -4.28 8.88 14.88
N SER A 68 -4.24 7.54 14.89
CA SER A 68 -3.12 6.79 15.47
C SER A 68 -1.82 7.05 14.73
N LEU A 69 -1.85 7.04 13.39
CA LEU A 69 -0.67 7.32 12.57
C LEU A 69 -0.17 8.76 12.76
N ALA A 70 -1.07 9.74 12.75
CA ALA A 70 -0.73 11.14 12.94
C ALA A 70 -0.12 11.42 14.33
N ALA A 71 -0.61 10.77 15.39
CA ALA A 71 -0.06 10.87 16.73
C ALA A 71 1.41 10.42 16.81
N HIS A 72 1.84 9.56 15.90
CA HIS A 72 3.22 9.09 15.77
C HIS A 72 3.99 9.70 14.58
N ALA A 73 3.53 10.83 14.05
CA ALA A 73 4.15 11.55 12.94
C ALA A 73 4.28 10.72 11.64
N LEU A 74 3.50 9.66 11.49
CA LEU A 74 3.43 8.84 10.30
C LEU A 74 2.35 9.36 9.36
N ARG A 75 2.65 9.40 8.06
CA ARG A 75 1.66 9.69 7.02
C ARG A 75 0.95 8.40 6.65
N TRP A 76 -0.36 8.45 6.46
CA TRP A 76 -1.13 7.34 5.96
C TRP A 76 -1.05 7.25 4.42
N LEU A 77 -0.73 6.07 3.89
CA LEU A 77 -0.99 5.65 2.52
C LEU A 77 -2.19 4.70 2.57
N PRO A 78 -3.42 5.18 2.36
CA PRO A 78 -4.60 4.33 2.34
C PRO A 78 -4.63 3.44 1.10
N ILE A 79 -4.92 2.15 1.30
CA ILE A 79 -5.39 1.25 0.26
C ILE A 79 -6.90 1.33 0.28
N ILE A 80 -7.52 1.82 -0.78
CA ILE A 80 -8.98 1.92 -0.87
C ILE A 80 -9.50 0.56 -1.31
N ASP A 81 -10.03 -0.24 -0.39
CA ASP A 81 -10.49 -1.62 -0.57
C ASP A 81 -11.42 -2.07 0.57
N TYR A 82 -12.11 -3.13 0.51
CA TYR A 82 -12.61 -3.92 -0.61
C TYR A 82 -14.10 -3.62 -0.81
N SER A 83 -14.80 -4.43 -1.67
CA SER A 83 -16.24 -4.20 -1.92
C SER A 83 -17.10 -4.54 -0.72
N PRO A 84 -17.94 -3.62 -0.21
CA PRO A 84 -18.96 -3.95 0.77
C PRO A 84 -19.97 -4.95 0.21
N SER A 85 -20.57 -5.73 1.12
CA SER A 85 -21.45 -6.87 0.81
C SER A 85 -22.58 -6.53 -0.15
N TRP A 86 -23.12 -5.32 -0.06
CA TRP A 86 -24.23 -4.85 -0.89
C TRP A 86 -23.87 -4.60 -2.36
N THR A 87 -22.58 -4.37 -2.69
CA THR A 87 -22.11 -4.09 -4.07
C THR A 87 -21.16 -5.14 -4.64
N GLN A 88 -20.84 -6.21 -3.89
CA GLN A 88 -19.99 -7.29 -4.38
C GLN A 88 -20.55 -7.89 -5.68
N SER A 89 -19.72 -7.99 -6.72
CA SER A 89 -20.11 -8.68 -7.96
C SER A 89 -20.32 -10.17 -7.76
N ILE A 90 -19.63 -10.75 -6.78
CA ILE A 90 -19.82 -12.13 -6.32
C ILE A 90 -20.19 -12.08 -4.84
N PRO A 91 -21.47 -12.31 -4.49
CA PRO A 91 -21.94 -12.21 -3.11
C PRO A 91 -21.10 -13.07 -2.14
N GLY A 92 -20.77 -12.51 -0.96
CA GLY A 92 -19.98 -13.18 0.06
C GLY A 92 -18.47 -13.24 -0.26
N ARG A 93 -18.00 -12.49 -1.27
CA ARG A 93 -16.58 -12.36 -1.60
C ARG A 93 -16.18 -10.88 -1.63
N ASP A 94 -15.63 -10.40 -0.54
CA ASP A 94 -15.16 -9.02 -0.34
C ASP A 94 -14.09 -8.60 -1.37
N HIS A 95 -13.20 -9.52 -1.76
CA HIS A 95 -12.20 -9.31 -2.81
C HIS A 95 -12.79 -9.38 -4.24
N SER A 96 -14.10 -9.47 -4.41
CA SER A 96 -14.71 -9.29 -5.73
C SER A 96 -14.89 -7.81 -6.06
N PRO A 97 -14.69 -7.39 -7.32
CA PRO A 97 -14.88 -6.00 -7.69
C PRO A 97 -16.33 -5.55 -7.43
N PRO A 98 -16.56 -4.26 -7.15
CA PRO A 98 -17.90 -3.74 -6.93
C PRO A 98 -18.73 -3.80 -8.22
N ARG A 99 -20.05 -3.92 -8.09
CA ARG A 99 -20.97 -3.83 -9.24
C ARG A 99 -20.97 -2.44 -9.85
N SER A 100 -20.71 -1.42 -9.04
CA SER A 100 -20.72 -0.02 -9.43
C SER A 100 -19.35 0.61 -9.13
N ALA A 101 -18.60 0.91 -10.17
CA ALA A 101 -17.34 1.64 -10.05
C ALA A 101 -17.57 3.10 -9.63
N SER A 102 -18.76 3.67 -9.90
CA SER A 102 -19.12 5.02 -9.45
C SER A 102 -19.33 5.11 -7.94
N ASP A 103 -19.89 4.07 -7.32
CA ASP A 103 -20.06 4.05 -5.86
C ASP A 103 -18.67 3.93 -5.17
N TYR A 104 -17.79 3.12 -5.73
CA TYR A 104 -16.39 3.05 -5.28
C TYR A 104 -15.68 4.42 -5.40
N ALA A 105 -15.87 5.11 -6.53
CA ALA A 105 -15.30 6.43 -6.75
C ALA A 105 -15.86 7.48 -5.78
N ALA A 106 -17.15 7.37 -5.41
CA ALA A 106 -17.76 8.24 -4.40
C ALA A 106 -17.12 8.03 -3.02
N TYR A 107 -16.89 6.78 -2.61
CA TYR A 107 -16.14 6.47 -1.38
C TYR A 107 -14.71 7.02 -1.42
N ALA A 108 -13.98 6.78 -2.52
CA ALA A 108 -12.62 7.28 -2.68
C ALA A 108 -12.52 8.81 -2.57
N ALA A 109 -13.46 9.54 -3.19
CA ALA A 109 -13.54 10.99 -3.06
C ALA A 109 -13.87 11.45 -1.63
N ALA A 110 -14.79 10.77 -0.95
CA ALA A 110 -15.15 11.08 0.43
C ALA A 110 -13.98 10.86 1.40
N LEU A 111 -13.21 9.78 1.20
CA LEU A 111 -11.98 9.50 1.93
C LEU A 111 -10.95 10.63 1.73
N ALA A 112 -10.71 11.04 0.48
CA ALA A 112 -9.79 12.13 0.17
C ALA A 112 -10.26 13.47 0.78
N ALA A 113 -11.56 13.77 0.74
CA ALA A 113 -12.14 14.96 1.37
C ALA A 113 -12.01 14.97 2.89
N ARG A 114 -11.94 13.79 3.51
CA ARG A 114 -11.80 13.69 4.96
C ARG A 114 -10.34 13.73 5.42
N TYR A 115 -9.46 12.97 4.79
CA TYR A 115 -8.08 12.76 5.27
C TYR A 115 -7.00 13.47 4.44
N GLY A 116 -7.36 14.04 3.31
CA GLY A 116 -6.46 14.83 2.47
C GLY A 116 -6.13 16.20 3.05
N PRO A 117 -5.34 17.02 2.35
CA PRO A 117 -4.99 18.37 2.76
C PRO A 117 -6.25 19.24 3.00
N GLY A 118 -6.34 19.83 4.20
CA GLY A 118 -7.51 20.61 4.60
C GLY A 118 -8.77 19.79 4.91
N GLY A 119 -8.64 18.48 4.99
CA GLY A 119 -9.76 17.56 5.19
C GLY A 119 -10.48 17.73 6.52
N SER A 120 -11.74 17.28 6.56
CA SER A 120 -12.65 17.48 7.71
C SER A 120 -12.14 16.78 8.98
N PHE A 121 -11.39 15.67 8.86
CA PHE A 121 -10.75 15.01 10.02
C PHE A 121 -9.81 15.97 10.75
N TRP A 122 -8.91 16.64 10.04
CA TRP A 122 -7.92 17.55 10.63
C TRP A 122 -8.55 18.76 11.27
N SER A 123 -9.63 19.27 10.68
CA SER A 123 -10.39 20.40 11.24
C SER A 123 -11.08 20.04 12.56
N ALA A 124 -11.52 18.77 12.70
CA ALA A 124 -12.15 18.25 13.91
C ALA A 124 -11.13 17.85 15.00
N HIS A 125 -9.88 17.49 14.62
CA HIS A 125 -8.85 16.99 15.54
C HIS A 125 -7.65 17.93 15.65
N ARG A 126 -7.89 19.19 16.01
CA ARG A 126 -6.88 20.27 16.05
C ARG A 126 -5.74 20.05 17.04
N SER A 127 -5.86 19.12 17.96
CA SER A 127 -4.77 18.71 18.88
C SER A 127 -3.73 17.82 18.20
N LEU A 128 -4.05 17.21 17.07
CA LEU A 128 -3.11 16.44 16.25
C LEU A 128 -2.36 17.37 15.28
N VAL A 129 -1.07 17.14 15.12
CA VAL A 129 -0.33 17.72 13.98
C VAL A 129 -0.81 17.02 12.71
N ALA A 130 -1.45 17.77 11.80
CA ALA A 130 -2.01 17.21 10.59
C ALA A 130 -0.94 16.48 9.75
N ARG A 131 -1.26 15.25 9.35
CA ARG A 131 -0.48 14.40 8.46
C ARG A 131 -1.37 13.91 7.31
N PRO A 132 -1.81 14.83 6.44
CA PRO A 132 -2.79 14.50 5.41
C PRO A 132 -2.27 13.42 4.46
N ALA A 133 -3.17 12.54 4.05
CA ALA A 133 -2.92 11.60 2.97
C ALA A 133 -2.84 12.38 1.64
N ASP A 134 -1.84 12.08 0.84
CA ASP A 134 -1.62 12.66 -0.49
C ASP A 134 -1.29 11.59 -1.55
N ILE A 135 -1.26 10.33 -1.15
CA ILE A 135 -1.07 9.15 -1.99
C ILE A 135 -2.22 8.20 -1.66
N TYR A 136 -2.97 7.78 -2.68
CA TYR A 136 -4.13 6.88 -2.55
C TYR A 136 -3.93 5.68 -3.45
N GLU A 137 -3.85 4.48 -2.89
CA GLU A 137 -3.70 3.24 -3.64
C GLU A 137 -5.08 2.67 -3.96
N ILE A 138 -5.37 2.46 -5.24
CA ILE A 138 -6.68 1.98 -5.71
C ILE A 138 -6.66 0.47 -5.78
N TRP A 139 -7.32 -0.17 -4.79
CA TRP A 139 -7.34 -1.62 -4.62
C TRP A 139 -5.97 -2.22 -4.29
N ASN A 140 -5.96 -3.52 -3.91
CA ASN A 140 -4.75 -4.31 -3.67
C ASN A 140 -4.65 -5.44 -4.70
N GLU A 141 -3.51 -5.58 -5.36
CA GLU A 141 -3.18 -6.66 -6.31
C GLU A 141 -4.32 -7.04 -7.28
N PRO A 142 -4.85 -6.11 -8.09
CA PRO A 142 -5.95 -6.40 -9.00
C PRO A 142 -5.58 -7.38 -10.12
N ASP A 143 -4.29 -7.69 -10.27
CA ASP A 143 -3.73 -8.68 -11.20
C ASP A 143 -3.58 -10.08 -10.56
N ASN A 144 -4.01 -10.25 -9.31
CA ASN A 144 -3.95 -11.50 -8.55
C ASN A 144 -5.37 -12.03 -8.28
N PRO A 145 -5.71 -13.28 -8.67
CA PRO A 145 -7.04 -13.84 -8.47
C PRO A 145 -7.44 -14.00 -6.99
N ALA A 146 -6.49 -13.94 -6.06
CA ALA A 146 -6.79 -13.92 -4.63
C ALA A 146 -7.44 -12.60 -4.19
N PHE A 147 -7.08 -11.48 -4.83
CA PHE A 147 -7.52 -10.13 -4.48
C PHE A 147 -8.44 -9.48 -5.53
N TRP A 148 -8.66 -10.16 -6.67
CA TRP A 148 -9.66 -9.78 -7.68
C TRP A 148 -10.41 -11.04 -8.12
N ALA A 149 -11.43 -11.38 -7.37
CA ALA A 149 -12.14 -12.63 -7.61
C ALA A 149 -13.06 -12.53 -8.85
N ARG A 150 -13.08 -13.57 -9.68
CA ARG A 150 -12.38 -14.87 -9.66
C ARG A 150 -11.12 -14.88 -10.51
N SER A 151 -10.99 -13.89 -11.37
CA SER A 151 -9.91 -13.74 -12.34
C SER A 151 -9.64 -12.26 -12.54
N PRO A 152 -8.39 -11.84 -12.60
CA PRO A 152 -8.02 -10.48 -12.96
C PRO A 152 -8.74 -10.00 -14.23
N ASP A 153 -9.29 -8.79 -14.16
CA ASP A 153 -10.01 -8.15 -15.26
C ASP A 153 -9.43 -6.72 -15.44
N PRO A 154 -8.42 -6.57 -16.31
CA PRO A 154 -7.77 -5.28 -16.52
C PRO A 154 -8.71 -4.18 -17.04
N ALA A 155 -9.70 -4.53 -17.86
CA ALA A 155 -10.67 -3.57 -18.40
C ALA A 155 -11.56 -2.98 -17.30
N ARG A 156 -12.10 -3.86 -16.47
CA ARG A 156 -12.94 -3.46 -15.34
C ARG A 156 -12.15 -2.72 -14.27
N TYR A 157 -10.92 -3.13 -14.00
CA TYR A 157 -10.05 -2.41 -13.07
C TYR A 157 -9.65 -1.03 -13.64
N ALA A 158 -9.39 -0.93 -14.94
CA ALA A 158 -9.10 0.35 -15.59
C ALA A 158 -10.25 1.35 -15.43
N GLU A 159 -11.51 0.90 -15.55
CA GLU A 159 -12.70 1.71 -15.27
C GLU A 159 -12.76 2.15 -13.80
N LEU A 160 -12.57 1.20 -12.88
CA LEU A 160 -12.56 1.48 -11.44
C LEU A 160 -11.51 2.55 -11.10
N TYR A 161 -10.28 2.35 -11.57
CA TYR A 161 -9.17 3.28 -11.37
C TYR A 161 -9.49 4.67 -11.94
N LEU A 162 -9.94 4.73 -13.19
CA LEU A 162 -10.22 5.99 -13.89
C LEU A 162 -11.27 6.83 -13.13
N LEU A 163 -12.37 6.20 -12.72
CA LEU A 163 -13.42 6.91 -11.98
C LEU A 163 -12.96 7.35 -10.60
N ALA A 164 -12.21 6.51 -9.88
CA ALA A 164 -11.62 6.87 -8.58
C ALA A 164 -10.60 8.01 -8.74
N HIS A 165 -9.70 7.91 -9.72
CA HIS A 165 -8.73 8.95 -10.03
C HIS A 165 -9.41 10.29 -10.27
N GLN A 166 -10.38 10.35 -11.17
CA GLN A 166 -11.11 11.58 -11.47
C GLN A 166 -11.85 12.13 -10.25
N ALA A 167 -12.41 11.26 -9.41
CA ALA A 167 -13.13 11.66 -8.21
C ALA A 167 -12.20 12.24 -7.14
N ILE A 168 -11.06 11.60 -6.88
CA ILE A 168 -10.05 12.09 -5.94
C ILE A 168 -9.43 13.41 -6.45
N LYS A 169 -9.07 13.48 -7.73
CA LYS A 169 -8.46 14.70 -8.33
C LYS A 169 -9.37 15.91 -8.31
N ARG A 170 -10.71 15.74 -8.28
CA ARG A 170 -11.65 16.85 -8.05
C ARG A 170 -11.58 17.39 -6.62
N VAL A 171 -11.23 16.57 -5.66
CA VAL A 171 -11.08 16.94 -4.23
C VAL A 171 -9.69 17.52 -3.96
N ASP A 172 -8.65 16.80 -4.39
CA ASP A 172 -7.25 17.23 -4.27
C ASP A 172 -6.51 17.01 -5.60
N PRO A 173 -6.39 18.06 -6.45
CA PRO A 173 -5.68 17.96 -7.73
C PRO A 173 -4.19 17.59 -7.61
N ARG A 174 -3.58 17.76 -6.41
CA ARG A 174 -2.15 17.49 -6.18
C ARG A 174 -1.88 16.11 -5.63
N SER A 175 -2.92 15.37 -5.23
CA SER A 175 -2.77 14.00 -4.74
C SER A 175 -2.19 13.07 -5.81
N HIS A 176 -1.55 12.01 -5.38
CA HIS A 176 -1.11 10.91 -6.23
C HIS A 176 -2.09 9.74 -6.12
N VAL A 177 -2.79 9.44 -7.19
CA VAL A 177 -3.66 8.26 -7.28
C VAL A 177 -2.87 7.15 -7.94
N VAL A 178 -2.67 6.06 -7.19
CA VAL A 178 -1.74 4.99 -7.55
C VAL A 178 -2.52 3.74 -7.95
N VAL A 179 -2.17 3.15 -9.08
CA VAL A 179 -2.64 1.80 -9.45
C VAL A 179 -2.23 0.85 -8.34
N GLY A 180 -3.14 0.01 -7.85
CA GLY A 180 -2.88 -0.92 -6.74
C GLY A 180 -1.71 -1.84 -7.00
N GLY A 181 -1.02 -2.25 -5.92
CA GLY A 181 0.24 -2.98 -5.97
C GLY A 181 0.21 -4.20 -6.90
N LEU A 182 0.83 -4.07 -8.06
CA LEU A 182 0.82 -5.11 -9.09
C LEU A 182 1.92 -6.14 -8.87
N THR A 183 1.58 -7.42 -9.01
CA THR A 183 2.53 -8.55 -9.01
C THR A 183 3.07 -8.85 -10.41
N LYS A 184 2.32 -8.48 -11.46
CA LYS A 184 2.64 -8.68 -12.89
C LYS A 184 2.43 -7.39 -13.69
N PRO A 185 3.14 -6.30 -13.38
CA PRO A 185 2.82 -4.97 -13.88
C PRO A 185 2.81 -4.87 -15.40
N ARG A 186 3.75 -5.54 -16.11
CA ARG A 186 3.87 -5.43 -17.57
C ARG A 186 2.61 -5.88 -18.30
N SER A 187 2.14 -7.07 -18.04
CA SER A 187 0.99 -7.66 -18.74
C SER A 187 -0.31 -6.97 -18.38
N PHE A 188 -0.49 -6.68 -17.09
CA PHE A 188 -1.72 -6.07 -16.61
C PHE A 188 -1.88 -4.61 -17.09
N LEU A 189 -0.82 -3.79 -16.98
CA LEU A 189 -0.83 -2.41 -17.50
C LEU A 189 -0.99 -2.38 -19.02
N ALA A 190 -0.36 -3.29 -19.77
CA ALA A 190 -0.53 -3.37 -21.21
C ALA A 190 -2.01 -3.61 -21.58
N ALA A 191 -2.69 -4.50 -20.89
CA ALA A 191 -4.10 -4.79 -21.11
C ALA A 191 -4.99 -3.58 -20.71
N MET A 192 -4.75 -2.95 -19.55
CA MET A 192 -5.45 -1.73 -19.13
C MET A 192 -5.34 -0.61 -20.19
N LEU A 193 -4.12 -0.36 -20.69
CA LEU A 193 -3.84 0.70 -21.65
C LEU A 193 -4.31 0.38 -23.09
N THR A 194 -4.55 -0.88 -23.37
CA THR A 194 -5.18 -1.32 -24.64
C THR A 194 -6.69 -1.04 -24.59
N ASP A 195 -7.32 -1.38 -23.46
CA ASP A 195 -8.76 -1.16 -23.28
C ASP A 195 -9.10 0.32 -23.08
N ARG A 196 -8.27 1.05 -22.34
CA ARG A 196 -8.44 2.47 -22.01
C ARG A 196 -7.20 3.28 -22.35
N PRO A 197 -6.94 3.61 -23.62
CA PRO A 197 -5.74 4.36 -24.03
C PRO A 197 -5.57 5.73 -23.37
N GLU A 198 -6.68 6.37 -22.97
CA GLU A 198 -6.70 7.65 -22.26
C GLU A 198 -6.01 7.61 -20.89
N LEU A 199 -5.86 6.43 -20.27
CA LEU A 199 -5.13 6.27 -19.02
C LEU A 199 -3.67 6.70 -19.12
N ARG A 200 -3.04 6.69 -20.30
CA ARG A 200 -1.65 7.16 -20.47
C ARG A 200 -1.42 8.56 -19.93
N GLY A 201 -2.43 9.43 -19.99
CA GLY A 201 -2.38 10.80 -19.46
C GLY A 201 -2.96 10.94 -18.05
N GLN A 202 -3.43 9.86 -17.43
CA GLN A 202 -4.12 9.89 -16.14
C GLN A 202 -3.51 8.95 -15.08
N LEU A 203 -2.35 8.35 -15.37
CA LEU A 203 -1.60 7.56 -14.38
C LEU A 203 -0.69 8.50 -13.58
N ASP A 204 -1.01 8.76 -12.31
CA ASP A 204 -0.11 9.50 -11.42
C ASP A 204 1.02 8.60 -10.90
N GLY A 205 0.74 7.32 -10.67
CA GLY A 205 1.72 6.34 -10.22
C GLY A 205 1.24 4.90 -10.35
N VAL A 206 2.18 3.98 -10.25
CA VAL A 206 1.89 2.54 -10.24
C VAL A 206 2.53 1.92 -9.00
N GLY A 207 1.70 1.29 -8.17
CA GLY A 207 2.12 0.44 -7.08
C GLY A 207 2.61 -0.90 -7.63
N ILE A 208 3.68 -1.41 -7.08
CA ILE A 208 4.21 -2.74 -7.38
C ILE A 208 4.57 -3.50 -6.12
N HIS A 209 4.40 -4.81 -6.18
CA HIS A 209 4.82 -5.76 -5.16
C HIS A 209 5.95 -6.64 -5.72
N PRO A 210 7.20 -6.15 -5.74
CA PRO A 210 8.33 -6.79 -6.39
C PRO A 210 8.93 -7.92 -5.55
N TYR A 211 8.10 -8.79 -4.97
CA TYR A 211 8.57 -9.90 -4.16
C TYR A 211 9.59 -10.78 -4.92
N GLY A 212 10.57 -11.29 -4.19
CA GLY A 212 11.60 -12.17 -4.72
C GLY A 212 12.32 -12.95 -3.61
N PRO A 213 13.06 -14.02 -3.97
CA PRO A 213 13.77 -14.85 -3.01
C PRO A 213 14.93 -14.12 -2.31
N ASP A 214 15.42 -13.02 -2.88
CA ASP A 214 16.57 -12.26 -2.38
C ASP A 214 16.49 -10.78 -2.80
N PRO A 215 17.31 -9.89 -2.20
CA PRO A 215 17.32 -8.46 -2.49
C PRO A 215 17.57 -8.12 -3.97
N SER A 216 18.47 -8.85 -4.64
CA SER A 216 18.78 -8.59 -6.06
C SER A 216 17.57 -8.85 -6.95
N THR A 217 16.81 -9.91 -6.67
CA THR A 217 15.56 -10.20 -7.39
C THR A 217 14.50 -9.11 -7.16
N VAL A 218 14.38 -8.58 -5.95
CA VAL A 218 13.47 -7.46 -5.67
C VAL A 218 13.84 -6.24 -6.53
N VAL A 219 15.11 -5.90 -6.59
CA VAL A 219 15.65 -4.78 -7.39
C VAL A 219 15.45 -5.02 -8.90
N ASP A 220 15.68 -6.23 -9.39
CA ASP A 220 15.46 -6.60 -10.79
C ASP A 220 13.98 -6.54 -11.18
N ASN A 221 13.07 -6.89 -10.28
CA ASN A 221 11.64 -6.74 -10.49
C ASN A 221 11.21 -5.26 -10.59
N ILE A 222 11.80 -4.39 -9.79
CA ILE A 222 11.58 -2.93 -9.88
C ILE A 222 12.10 -2.39 -11.22
N ARG A 223 13.30 -2.79 -11.64
CA ARG A 223 13.86 -2.45 -12.95
C ARG A 223 12.94 -2.92 -14.08
N SER A 224 12.48 -4.16 -14.00
CA SER A 224 11.58 -4.77 -15.00
C SER A 224 10.26 -3.99 -15.10
N ALA A 225 9.69 -3.56 -13.97
CA ALA A 225 8.49 -2.72 -13.95
C ALA A 225 8.76 -1.34 -14.58
N ARG A 226 9.90 -0.71 -14.32
CA ARG A 226 10.29 0.57 -14.95
C ARG A 226 10.44 0.43 -16.46
N LEU A 227 11.09 -0.63 -16.92
CA LEU A 227 11.24 -0.91 -18.36
C LEU A 227 9.88 -1.20 -19.01
N ALA A 228 8.97 -1.87 -18.32
CA ALA A 228 7.61 -2.08 -18.79
C ALA A 228 6.87 -0.76 -18.99
N LEU A 229 6.91 0.16 -18.02
CA LEU A 229 6.29 1.49 -18.14
C LEU A 229 6.85 2.26 -19.35
N ARG A 230 8.15 2.21 -19.59
CA ARG A 230 8.77 2.85 -20.77
C ARG A 230 8.26 2.25 -22.07
N SER A 231 8.23 0.90 -22.16
CA SER A 231 7.78 0.21 -23.36
C SER A 231 6.30 0.46 -23.69
N LEU A 232 5.51 0.85 -22.69
CA LEU A 232 4.08 1.17 -22.82
C LEU A 232 3.82 2.67 -23.08
N GLY A 233 4.88 3.48 -23.23
CA GLY A 233 4.75 4.93 -23.44
C GLY A 233 4.35 5.71 -22.18
N THR A 234 4.52 5.13 -21.00
CA THR A 234 4.23 5.72 -19.68
C THR A 234 5.48 5.86 -18.82
N GLY A 235 6.64 6.03 -19.45
CA GLY A 235 7.95 6.07 -18.77
C GLY A 235 8.12 7.17 -17.73
N GLY A 236 7.34 8.25 -17.80
CA GLY A 236 7.33 9.34 -16.83
C GLY A 236 6.51 9.05 -15.56
N VAL A 237 5.68 8.00 -15.56
CA VAL A 237 4.87 7.60 -14.40
C VAL A 237 5.77 7.06 -13.29
N VAL A 238 5.57 7.50 -12.04
CA VAL A 238 6.39 7.06 -10.91
C VAL A 238 6.01 5.67 -10.44
N LEU A 239 6.99 4.93 -9.86
CA LEU A 239 6.78 3.63 -9.26
C LEU A 239 6.74 3.75 -7.73
N TYR A 240 5.72 3.15 -7.12
CA TYR A 240 5.63 2.99 -5.67
C TYR A 240 5.88 1.51 -5.34
N VAL A 241 6.86 1.22 -4.49
CA VAL A 241 7.06 -0.12 -3.94
C VAL A 241 6.18 -0.22 -2.69
N THR A 242 4.93 -0.66 -2.89
CA THR A 242 3.93 -0.66 -1.82
C THR A 242 3.99 -1.89 -0.93
N GLU A 243 4.67 -2.98 -1.41
CA GLU A 243 5.03 -4.12 -0.58
C GLU A 243 6.31 -4.79 -1.09
N PHE A 244 7.16 -5.22 -0.17
CA PHE A 244 8.17 -6.27 -0.33
C PHE A 244 8.50 -6.86 1.03
N GLY A 245 8.93 -8.12 1.08
CA GLY A 245 9.26 -8.75 2.36
C GLY A 245 9.41 -10.27 2.25
N TRP A 246 9.72 -10.88 3.38
CA TRP A 246 9.94 -12.32 3.49
C TRP A 246 9.26 -12.87 4.74
N THR A 247 8.61 -14.02 4.58
CA THR A 247 8.06 -14.79 5.70
C THR A 247 9.10 -15.75 6.25
N THR A 248 9.03 -16.05 7.56
CA THR A 248 9.91 -17.04 8.18
C THR A 248 9.24 -18.41 8.34
N HIS A 249 7.92 -18.50 8.17
CA HIS A 249 7.14 -19.74 8.26
C HIS A 249 6.01 -19.75 7.21
N PRO A 250 5.53 -20.95 6.80
CA PRO A 250 6.24 -22.25 6.95
C PRO A 250 7.46 -22.32 6.03
N LYS A 251 8.42 -23.17 6.38
CA LYS A 251 9.61 -23.41 5.54
C LYS A 251 9.19 -23.84 4.13
N GLY A 252 9.77 -23.18 3.12
CA GLY A 252 9.48 -23.46 1.70
C GLY A 252 8.22 -22.81 1.15
N ALA A 253 7.51 -22.01 1.96
CA ALA A 253 6.43 -21.16 1.43
C ALA A 253 6.95 -20.13 0.43
N LEU A 254 6.06 -19.58 -0.39
CA LEU A 254 6.41 -18.47 -1.27
C LEU A 254 6.94 -17.28 -0.44
N ASN A 255 8.10 -16.74 -0.83
CA ASN A 255 8.83 -15.70 -0.12
C ASN A 255 9.35 -16.12 1.28
N TRP A 256 9.51 -17.44 1.50
CA TRP A 256 10.13 -17.94 2.73
C TRP A 256 11.63 -17.64 2.76
N LEU A 257 12.10 -17.24 3.95
CA LEU A 257 13.51 -17.02 4.21
C LEU A 257 13.87 -17.56 5.62
N PRO A 258 15.03 -18.21 5.81
CA PRO A 258 15.51 -18.50 7.15
C PRO A 258 15.59 -17.22 7.99
N GLU A 259 15.04 -17.23 9.20
CA GLU A 259 14.96 -16.07 10.09
C GLU A 259 16.31 -15.33 10.24
N ARG A 260 17.41 -16.06 10.41
CA ARG A 260 18.76 -15.49 10.54
C ARG A 260 19.23 -14.66 9.34
N LEU A 261 18.64 -14.81 8.17
CA LEU A 261 19.00 -14.08 6.95
C LEU A 261 18.11 -12.83 6.72
N ARG A 262 16.89 -12.84 7.28
CA ARG A 262 15.89 -11.79 7.03
C ARG A 262 16.38 -10.38 7.39
N PRO A 263 17.05 -10.15 8.54
CA PRO A 263 17.56 -8.81 8.86
C PRO A 263 18.48 -8.24 7.78
N GLY A 264 19.45 -9.00 7.31
CA GLY A 264 20.38 -8.56 6.28
C GLY A 264 19.72 -8.31 4.92
N TYR A 265 18.64 -9.05 4.60
CA TYR A 265 17.89 -8.86 3.36
C TYR A 265 17.06 -7.58 3.41
N ILE A 266 16.40 -7.30 4.52
CA ILE A 266 15.63 -6.07 4.74
C ILE A 266 16.55 -4.85 4.63
N GLU A 267 17.66 -4.86 5.39
CA GLU A 267 18.61 -3.73 5.41
C GLU A 267 19.18 -3.46 4.03
N ARG A 268 19.67 -4.48 3.35
CA ARG A 268 20.26 -4.36 2.02
C ARG A 268 19.26 -3.85 0.99
N THR A 269 18.05 -4.40 0.95
CA THR A 269 17.02 -3.97 0.00
C THR A 269 16.69 -2.50 0.18
N LEU A 270 16.46 -2.05 1.41
CA LEU A 270 16.16 -0.65 1.69
C LEU A 270 17.32 0.28 1.30
N ALA A 271 18.55 -0.09 1.68
CA ALA A 271 19.74 0.68 1.33
C ALA A 271 19.91 0.83 -0.19
N GLU A 272 19.73 -0.25 -0.95
CA GLU A 272 19.81 -0.22 -2.41
C GLU A 272 18.69 0.65 -3.02
N LEU A 273 17.44 0.52 -2.54
CA LEU A 273 16.30 1.30 -3.04
C LEU A 273 16.52 2.81 -2.93
N GLY A 274 17.18 3.29 -1.87
CA GLY A 274 17.46 4.70 -1.67
C GLY A 274 18.33 5.34 -2.74
N HIS A 275 19.10 4.55 -3.46
CA HIS A 275 20.07 5.01 -4.44
C HIS A 275 19.76 4.63 -5.89
N LEU A 276 18.63 3.94 -6.16
CA LEU A 276 18.23 3.58 -7.51
C LEU A 276 17.68 4.77 -8.30
N ASP A 277 18.04 4.85 -9.59
CA ASP A 277 17.49 5.81 -10.55
C ASP A 277 16.14 5.37 -11.16
N CYS A 278 15.42 4.48 -10.48
CA CYS A 278 14.16 3.91 -10.95
C CYS A 278 12.91 4.78 -10.70
N GLY A 279 13.08 5.95 -10.07
CA GLY A 279 11.97 6.87 -9.80
C GLY A 279 10.97 6.31 -8.79
N VAL A 280 11.47 5.80 -7.65
CA VAL A 280 10.66 5.26 -6.54
C VAL A 280 10.56 6.31 -5.43
N PRO A 281 9.43 7.04 -5.28
CA PRO A 281 9.28 8.05 -4.25
C PRO A 281 8.93 7.48 -2.87
N ALA A 282 8.38 6.26 -2.82
CA ALA A 282 8.10 5.58 -1.55
C ALA A 282 8.30 4.07 -1.65
N ALA A 283 8.79 3.46 -0.55
CA ALA A 283 8.93 2.01 -0.42
C ALA A 283 8.51 1.55 0.99
N LEU A 284 7.72 0.46 1.04
CA LEU A 284 7.14 -0.07 2.26
C LEU A 284 7.42 -1.57 2.40
N VAL A 285 7.89 -1.97 3.60
CA VAL A 285 8.10 -3.37 3.94
C VAL A 285 6.75 -4.00 4.32
N TYR A 286 6.47 -5.17 3.81
CA TYR A 286 5.37 -6.00 4.24
C TYR A 286 5.91 -7.05 5.22
N THR A 287 5.66 -6.93 6.52
CA THR A 287 4.82 -5.97 7.22
C THR A 287 5.42 -5.64 8.58
N TRP A 288 4.98 -4.57 9.25
CA TRP A 288 5.55 -4.18 10.55
C TRP A 288 5.36 -5.24 11.62
N VAL A 289 4.11 -5.73 11.78
CA VAL A 289 3.78 -6.72 12.82
C VAL A 289 2.71 -7.69 12.33
N THR A 290 2.83 -8.94 12.73
CA THR A 290 1.84 -10.01 12.52
C THR A 290 1.60 -10.76 13.82
N PRO A 291 0.48 -11.52 13.94
CA PRO A 291 0.13 -12.18 15.19
C PRO A 291 1.03 -13.35 15.59
N GLU A 292 1.81 -13.94 14.66
CA GLU A 292 2.73 -15.07 14.89
C GLU A 292 2.06 -16.27 15.61
N ARG A 293 0.85 -16.66 15.16
CA ARG A 293 0.06 -17.68 15.84
C ARG A 293 0.05 -19.03 15.14
N ASP A 294 -0.10 -19.02 13.81
CA ASP A 294 -0.26 -20.23 13.00
C ASP A 294 0.99 -20.48 12.16
N LEU A 295 1.78 -21.50 12.52
CA LEU A 295 2.99 -21.90 11.81
C LEU A 295 2.74 -22.37 10.36
N SER A 296 1.51 -22.72 10.01
CA SER A 296 1.12 -23.12 8.67
C SER A 296 0.67 -21.94 7.79
N ASN A 297 0.29 -20.83 8.41
CA ASN A 297 -0.14 -19.61 7.72
C ASN A 297 1.04 -18.66 7.52
N ARG A 298 1.57 -18.57 6.30
CA ARG A 298 2.70 -17.69 6.00
C ARG A 298 2.45 -16.21 6.33
N GLU A 299 1.20 -15.76 6.26
CA GLU A 299 0.84 -14.36 6.50
C GLU A 299 1.01 -13.96 7.98
N ASP A 300 1.07 -14.92 8.87
CA ASP A 300 1.33 -14.69 10.29
C ASP A 300 2.82 -14.48 10.62
N TRP A 301 3.74 -14.60 9.63
CA TRP A 301 5.18 -14.61 9.86
C TRP A 301 5.99 -13.62 9.01
N PHE A 302 5.32 -12.68 8.37
CA PHE A 302 5.97 -11.56 7.69
C PHE A 302 6.37 -10.42 8.63
N GLY A 303 5.83 -10.38 9.86
CA GLY A 303 6.12 -9.33 10.84
C GLY A 303 7.61 -9.16 11.10
N ILE A 304 8.09 -7.90 11.03
CA ILE A 304 9.49 -7.55 11.31
C ILE A 304 9.68 -7.03 12.73
N ASN A 305 8.58 -6.73 13.45
CA ASN A 305 8.58 -6.41 14.87
C ASN A 305 7.76 -7.44 15.64
N SER A 306 8.08 -7.66 16.92
CA SER A 306 7.37 -8.65 17.72
C SER A 306 5.92 -8.22 18.02
N PRO A 307 4.95 -9.14 18.14
CA PRO A 307 3.56 -8.82 18.51
C PRO A 307 3.45 -8.04 19.83
N GLY A 308 4.34 -8.31 20.77
CA GLY A 308 4.43 -7.60 22.05
C GLY A 308 5.09 -6.23 22.00
N GLY A 309 5.61 -5.79 20.84
CA GLY A 309 6.29 -4.52 20.66
C GLY A 309 7.75 -4.50 21.15
N GLY A 310 8.33 -5.67 21.43
CA GLY A 310 9.75 -5.80 21.75
C GLY A 310 10.64 -5.61 20.51
N ALA A 311 11.84 -5.08 20.70
CA ALA A 311 12.81 -4.92 19.62
C ALA A 311 13.22 -6.28 19.03
N THR A 312 13.34 -6.34 17.70
CA THR A 312 13.78 -7.52 16.95
C THR A 312 15.01 -7.18 16.11
N PRO A 313 15.81 -8.18 15.72
CA PRO A 313 16.88 -7.97 14.74
C PRO A 313 16.38 -7.39 13.42
N ASP A 314 15.20 -7.79 12.97
CA ASP A 314 14.57 -7.29 11.75
C ASP A 314 14.19 -5.81 11.85
N ALA A 315 13.58 -5.38 12.95
CA ALA A 315 13.25 -3.97 13.19
C ALA A 315 14.53 -3.10 13.29
N ALA A 316 15.59 -3.62 13.89
CA ALA A 316 16.89 -2.95 13.93
C ALA A 316 17.52 -2.82 12.54
N ALA A 317 17.46 -3.88 11.73
CA ALA A 317 17.93 -3.90 10.35
C ALA A 317 17.10 -2.96 9.46
N PHE A 318 15.78 -2.94 9.66
CA PHE A 318 14.87 -1.98 9.00
C PHE A 318 15.31 -0.54 9.30
N ALA A 319 15.51 -0.18 10.56
CA ALA A 319 15.98 1.16 10.94
C ALA A 319 17.36 1.49 10.35
N SER A 320 18.27 0.53 10.26
CA SER A 320 19.59 0.69 9.62
C SER A 320 19.43 0.94 8.12
N GLY A 321 18.62 0.14 7.42
CA GLY A 321 18.33 0.28 6.00
C GLY A 321 17.70 1.63 5.67
N LEU A 322 16.76 2.13 6.50
CA LEU A 322 16.19 3.47 6.32
C LEU A 322 17.26 4.57 6.38
N ARG A 323 18.16 4.51 7.36
CA ARG A 323 19.26 5.49 7.46
C ARG A 323 20.18 5.45 6.25
N GLN A 324 20.53 4.25 5.77
CA GLN A 324 21.39 4.08 4.59
C GLN A 324 20.69 4.59 3.33
N ALA A 325 19.41 4.27 3.13
CA ALA A 325 18.61 4.70 1.99
C ALA A 325 18.47 6.23 1.89
N THR A 326 18.49 6.93 3.02
CA THR A 326 18.34 8.40 3.08
C THR A 326 19.67 9.15 3.21
N ALA A 327 20.78 8.42 3.40
CA ALA A 327 22.11 9.02 3.45
C ALA A 327 22.52 9.54 2.06
N PRO A 328 23.30 10.62 1.98
CA PRO A 328 23.90 11.03 0.73
C PRO A 328 24.79 9.92 0.14
N GLY A 329 24.60 9.60 -1.13
CA GLY A 329 25.36 8.56 -1.80
C GLY A 329 25.26 8.65 -3.32
N PRO A 330 26.13 7.96 -4.06
CA PRO A 330 26.06 7.93 -5.51
C PRO A 330 24.79 7.21 -5.96
N GLN A 331 24.13 7.78 -6.95
CA GLN A 331 22.98 7.14 -7.58
C GLN A 331 23.42 5.95 -8.44
N VAL A 332 22.80 4.80 -8.24
CA VAL A 332 23.05 3.59 -9.05
C VAL A 332 22.19 3.67 -10.31
N ARG A 333 22.84 3.75 -11.47
CA ARG A 333 22.19 3.78 -12.79
C ARG A 333 21.76 2.37 -13.21
N LEU A 334 20.57 1.98 -12.78
CA LEU A 334 20.00 0.67 -13.11
C LEU A 334 18.85 0.80 -14.14
N CYS A 335 18.10 1.87 -14.06
CA CYS A 335 16.89 2.08 -14.83
C CYS A 335 17.07 3.07 -16.00
N SER A 336 18.07 3.94 -16.00
CA SER A 336 18.31 4.93 -17.06
C SER A 336 19.14 4.42 -18.24
N GLY A 337 19.80 3.25 -18.09
CA GLY A 337 20.63 2.63 -19.12
C GLY A 337 19.84 1.60 -19.93
N GLY A 338 19.06 2.01 -20.89
CA GLY A 338 18.37 1.15 -21.84
C GLY A 338 17.97 1.92 -23.08
#